data_4b8deffaab35f9dc61b26033d27f70a0
#
_entry.id   4b8deffaab35f9dc61b26033d27f70a0
#
_cell.length_a   1.000
_cell.length_b   1.000
_cell.length_c   1.000
_cell.angle_alpha   90.00
_cell.angle_beta   90.00
_cell.angle_gamma   90.00
#
_symmetry.space_group_name_H-M   'P 1'
#
loop_
_entity.id
_entity.type
_entity.pdbx_description
1 polymer ?
#
loop_
_entity_poly.entity_id
_entity_poly.type
_entity_poly.pdbx_seq_one_letter_code
_entity_poly.pdbx_strand_id
1 'polypeptide(L)'
;VVSALEMENRMANDYFFTSESVSEGHPDKVSDQISDAILDAILTQDPKARVAAETLCNTGLVVLAGEITTHANVDYIQVARNTLREIGYDNTDYGIDYKGCAVLVAYDKQSPDIAQGVDKAHDDGLDQGAGDQGLMFGYACDETPELMPLPIYLSHRLVERQSQLRRDGRLNWLRPDAKSQVTLRYVNGKPDSIDTVVLSTQHSADIPLEKLRESVIEEIIKPVLPKNLIKGDIKYLVNPTGRFVIGGPQGDCGLTGRKIIVDTYGGAAPH
;
A
#
# COMPACT_ATOMS: atom_id res chain seq x y z
N VAL A 1 14.81 -38.59 -25.39
CA VAL A 1 15.57 -37.41 -25.89
C VAL A 1 14.56 -36.31 -26.16
N VAL A 2 14.58 -35.29 -25.32
CA VAL A 2 13.72 -34.11 -25.49
C VAL A 2 14.29 -33.30 -26.65
N SER A 3 13.46 -32.91 -27.61
CA SER A 3 13.91 -32.15 -28.78
C SER A 3 14.37 -30.76 -28.37
N ALA A 4 15.27 -30.13 -29.15
CA ALA A 4 15.71 -28.74 -28.86
C ALA A 4 14.53 -27.75 -28.80
N LEU A 5 13.50 -27.98 -29.63
CA LEU A 5 12.26 -27.16 -29.63
C LEU A 5 11.44 -27.32 -28.32
N GLU A 6 11.42 -28.53 -27.76
CA GLU A 6 10.77 -28.78 -26.45
C GLU A 6 11.60 -28.19 -25.29
N MET A 7 12.92 -28.14 -25.40
CA MET A 7 13.79 -27.47 -24.45
C MET A 7 13.66 -25.94 -24.53
N GLU A 8 13.59 -25.35 -25.73
CA GLU A 8 13.31 -23.91 -25.91
C GLU A 8 11.93 -23.53 -25.41
N ASN A 9 10.89 -24.32 -25.68
CA ASN A 9 9.56 -24.09 -25.14
C ASN A 9 9.48 -24.26 -23.59
N ARG A 10 10.28 -25.17 -23.01
CA ARG A 10 10.37 -25.30 -21.55
C ARG A 10 11.11 -24.11 -20.91
N MET A 11 12.18 -23.64 -21.53
CA MET A 11 12.93 -22.45 -21.02
C MET A 11 12.12 -21.17 -21.18
N ALA A 12 11.27 -21.05 -22.21
CA ALA A 12 10.39 -19.91 -22.42
C ALA A 12 9.25 -19.81 -21.36
N ASN A 13 8.96 -20.89 -20.64
CA ASN A 13 7.91 -20.94 -19.61
C ASN A 13 8.45 -20.92 -18.17
N ASP A 14 9.77 -20.89 -18.00
CA ASP A 14 10.42 -20.76 -16.69
C ASP A 14 10.93 -19.34 -16.54
N TYR A 15 10.41 -18.64 -15.52
CA TYR A 15 10.80 -17.25 -15.26
C TYR A 15 10.69 -16.91 -13.77
N PHE A 16 11.32 -15.82 -13.39
CA PHE A 16 11.11 -15.21 -12.08
C PHE A 16 10.15 -14.04 -12.21
N PHE A 17 9.23 -13.94 -11.26
CA PHE A 17 8.33 -12.81 -11.18
C PHE A 17 8.34 -12.24 -9.76
N THR A 18 8.36 -10.91 -9.68
CA THR A 18 8.51 -10.19 -8.41
C THR A 18 7.40 -9.18 -8.27
N SER A 19 6.79 -9.15 -7.09
CA SER A 19 5.90 -8.06 -6.68
C SER A 19 6.34 -7.48 -5.35
N GLU A 20 5.94 -6.24 -5.11
CA GLU A 20 6.21 -5.53 -3.86
C GLU A 20 4.94 -5.02 -3.21
N SER A 21 5.01 -4.74 -1.92
CA SER A 21 3.98 -4.05 -1.16
C SER A 21 4.58 -3.13 -0.11
N VAL A 22 3.77 -2.25 0.43
CA VAL A 22 4.15 -1.33 1.49
C VAL A 22 3.14 -1.37 2.63
N SER A 23 3.60 -1.06 3.84
CA SER A 23 2.75 -1.04 5.04
C SER A 23 1.85 0.20 5.08
N GLU A 24 0.90 0.16 6.01
CA GLU A 24 0.02 1.29 6.33
C GLU A 24 0.76 2.58 6.69
N GLY A 25 1.97 2.48 7.21
CA GLY A 25 2.80 3.63 7.60
C GLY A 25 3.74 4.14 6.50
N HIS A 26 3.74 3.52 5.31
CA HIS A 26 4.47 4.08 4.17
C HIS A 26 3.89 5.46 3.79
N PRO A 27 4.72 6.48 3.51
CA PRO A 27 4.25 7.86 3.27
C PRO A 27 3.11 7.98 2.26
N ASP A 28 3.23 7.30 1.11
CA ASP A 28 2.18 7.33 0.09
C ASP A 28 0.89 6.67 0.61
N LYS A 29 0.98 5.56 1.36
CA LYS A 29 -0.21 4.90 1.93
C LYS A 29 -0.81 5.66 3.10
N VAL A 30 -0.02 6.43 3.82
CA VAL A 30 -0.54 7.40 4.80
C VAL A 30 -1.41 8.44 4.09
N SER A 31 -0.93 8.97 2.95
CA SER A 31 -1.68 9.93 2.14
C SER A 31 -2.97 9.33 1.60
N ASP A 32 -2.92 8.13 1.03
CA ASP A 32 -4.10 7.39 0.53
C ASP A 32 -5.14 7.18 1.64
N GLN A 33 -4.72 6.70 2.82
CA GLN A 33 -5.63 6.45 3.93
C GLN A 33 -6.29 7.71 4.47
N ILE A 34 -5.59 8.86 4.46
CA ILE A 34 -6.18 10.13 4.85
C ILE A 34 -7.24 10.57 3.83
N SER A 35 -6.95 10.47 2.53
CA SER A 35 -7.91 10.79 1.47
C SER A 35 -9.14 9.89 1.53
N ASP A 36 -8.96 8.60 1.73
CA ASP A 36 -10.05 7.62 1.89
C ASP A 36 -10.89 7.91 3.14
N ALA A 37 -10.28 8.23 4.26
CA ALA A 37 -11.00 8.59 5.49
C ALA A 37 -11.83 9.87 5.33
N ILE A 38 -11.35 10.83 4.55
CA ILE A 38 -12.12 12.05 4.21
C ILE A 38 -13.30 11.70 3.31
N LEU A 39 -13.10 10.86 2.29
CA LEU A 39 -14.16 10.37 1.43
C LEU A 39 -15.25 9.65 2.25
N ASP A 40 -14.87 8.73 3.12
CA ASP A 40 -15.79 7.98 3.98
C ASP A 40 -16.60 8.90 4.90
N ALA A 41 -15.94 9.89 5.53
CA ALA A 41 -16.60 10.85 6.41
C ALA A 41 -17.63 11.72 5.67
N ILE A 42 -17.37 12.05 4.40
CA ILE A 42 -18.29 12.81 3.55
C ILE A 42 -19.45 11.91 3.13
N LEU A 43 -19.18 10.73 2.55
CA LEU A 43 -20.20 9.84 2.01
C LEU A 43 -21.15 9.32 3.10
N THR A 44 -20.71 9.24 4.33
CA THR A 44 -21.56 8.88 5.49
C THR A 44 -22.70 9.91 5.69
N GLN A 45 -22.48 11.17 5.37
CA GLN A 45 -23.44 12.25 5.52
C GLN A 45 -24.11 12.65 4.20
N ASP A 46 -23.41 12.52 3.09
CA ASP A 46 -23.84 12.92 1.75
C ASP A 46 -23.42 11.87 0.71
N PRO A 47 -24.22 10.81 0.51
CA PRO A 47 -23.90 9.72 -0.43
C PRO A 47 -23.79 10.14 -1.91
N LYS A 48 -24.23 11.36 -2.25
CA LYS A 48 -24.15 11.91 -3.61
C LYS A 48 -23.05 12.97 -3.77
N ALA A 49 -22.22 13.15 -2.74
CA ALA A 49 -21.09 14.07 -2.80
C ALA A 49 -20.13 13.71 -3.95
N ARG A 50 -19.49 14.72 -4.51
CA ARG A 50 -18.39 14.57 -5.45
C ARG A 50 -17.11 14.95 -4.72
N VAL A 51 -16.19 14.00 -4.63
CA VAL A 51 -14.99 14.13 -3.79
C VAL A 51 -13.76 13.72 -4.60
N ALA A 52 -12.89 14.68 -4.84
CA ALA A 52 -11.55 14.48 -5.35
C ALA A 52 -10.57 15.01 -4.29
N ALA A 53 -10.36 14.20 -3.24
CA ALA A 53 -9.52 14.57 -2.11
C ALA A 53 -8.11 14.01 -2.30
N GLU A 54 -7.14 14.88 -2.42
CA GLU A 54 -5.73 14.55 -2.52
C GLU A 54 -4.99 14.94 -1.25
N THR A 55 -3.97 14.16 -0.91
CA THR A 55 -3.17 14.37 0.31
C THR A 55 -1.68 14.31 0.00
N LEU A 56 -0.93 15.23 0.59
CA LEU A 56 0.54 15.19 0.69
C LEU A 56 0.93 15.09 2.16
N CYS A 57 1.85 14.18 2.47
CA CYS A 57 2.44 14.06 3.80
C CYS A 57 3.96 14.26 3.73
N ASN A 58 4.50 15.05 4.67
CA ASN A 58 5.93 15.25 4.85
C ASN A 58 6.24 15.42 6.34
N THR A 59 7.49 15.68 6.69
CA THR A 59 7.90 15.90 8.08
C THR A 59 7.00 16.93 8.78
N GLY A 60 6.26 16.49 9.79
CA GLY A 60 5.39 17.35 10.60
C GLY A 60 4.24 18.03 9.85
N LEU A 61 3.94 17.64 8.61
CA LEU A 61 3.00 18.34 7.74
C LEU A 61 2.09 17.39 6.99
N VAL A 62 0.79 17.73 6.94
CA VAL A 62 -0.21 17.17 6.02
C VAL A 62 -0.82 18.32 5.23
N VAL A 63 -0.91 18.17 3.92
CA VAL A 63 -1.62 19.11 3.03
C VAL A 63 -2.77 18.35 2.39
N LEU A 64 -3.97 18.87 2.56
CA LEU A 64 -5.22 18.37 1.96
C LEU A 64 -5.62 19.34 0.86
N ALA A 65 -5.72 18.85 -0.37
CA ALA A 65 -6.05 19.68 -1.52
C ALA A 65 -6.98 18.93 -2.47
N GLY A 66 -7.58 19.61 -3.41
CA GLY A 66 -8.49 19.01 -4.41
C GLY A 66 -9.84 19.70 -4.44
N GLU A 67 -10.84 19.04 -5.01
CA GLU A 67 -12.16 19.60 -5.24
C GLU A 67 -13.23 18.75 -4.54
N ILE A 68 -14.06 19.40 -3.74
CA ILE A 68 -15.16 18.76 -3.00
C ILE A 68 -16.43 19.55 -3.18
N THR A 69 -17.49 18.85 -3.64
CA THR A 69 -18.86 19.38 -3.71
C THR A 69 -19.75 18.50 -2.85
N THR A 70 -20.17 19.03 -1.69
CA THR A 70 -20.94 18.27 -0.70
C THR A 70 -21.79 19.20 0.17
N HIS A 71 -22.82 18.61 0.79
CA HIS A 71 -23.58 19.20 1.89
C HIS A 71 -23.10 18.71 3.29
N ALA A 72 -22.16 17.76 3.32
CA ALA A 72 -21.60 17.25 4.57
C ALA A 72 -20.81 18.33 5.31
N ASN A 73 -20.81 18.24 6.63
CA ASN A 73 -19.99 19.06 7.49
C ASN A 73 -18.93 18.18 8.17
N VAL A 74 -17.71 18.22 7.66
CA VAL A 74 -16.60 17.35 8.09
C VAL A 74 -15.45 18.18 8.64
N ASP A 75 -14.95 17.82 9.81
CA ASP A 75 -13.68 18.34 10.35
C ASP A 75 -12.51 17.57 9.72
N TYR A 76 -12.07 18.05 8.56
CA TYR A 76 -10.97 17.42 7.80
C TYR A 76 -9.66 17.31 8.60
N ILE A 77 -9.39 18.30 9.45
CA ILE A 77 -8.18 18.30 10.30
C ILE A 77 -8.27 17.14 11.30
N GLN A 78 -9.42 16.97 11.93
CA GLN A 78 -9.60 15.88 12.91
C GLN A 78 -9.59 14.49 12.24
N VAL A 79 -10.16 14.36 11.04
CA VAL A 79 -10.10 13.11 10.24
C VAL A 79 -8.64 12.75 9.95
N ALA A 80 -7.85 13.67 9.42
CA ALA A 80 -6.43 13.42 9.14
C ALA A 80 -5.64 13.01 10.40
N ARG A 81 -5.88 13.70 11.53
CA ARG A 81 -5.25 13.37 12.82
C ARG A 81 -5.65 11.99 13.34
N ASN A 82 -6.92 11.62 13.21
CA ASN A 82 -7.40 10.31 13.63
C ASN A 82 -6.74 9.20 12.80
N THR A 83 -6.64 9.38 11.48
CA THR A 83 -5.96 8.43 10.58
C THR A 83 -4.49 8.26 10.95
N LEU A 84 -3.75 9.35 11.18
CA LEU A 84 -2.36 9.28 11.65
C LEU A 84 -2.23 8.51 12.97
N ARG A 85 -3.15 8.74 13.92
CA ARG A 85 -3.17 8.03 15.21
C ARG A 85 -3.42 6.53 15.01
N GLU A 86 -4.37 6.16 14.17
CA GLU A 86 -4.72 4.77 13.88
C GLU A 86 -3.59 4.01 13.20
N ILE A 87 -2.86 4.66 12.30
CA ILE A 87 -1.64 4.10 11.68
C ILE A 87 -0.55 3.89 12.74
N GLY A 88 -0.49 4.75 13.78
CA GLY A 88 0.50 4.66 14.85
C GLY A 88 1.58 5.74 14.79
N TYR A 89 1.30 6.86 14.13
CA TYR A 89 2.13 8.06 14.20
C TYR A 89 1.71 8.90 15.41
N ASP A 90 2.11 8.44 16.58
CA ASP A 90 1.72 8.94 17.91
C ASP A 90 2.88 9.55 18.73
N ASN A 91 4.07 9.61 18.12
CA ASN A 91 5.28 10.11 18.74
C ASN A 91 6.03 11.07 17.80
N THR A 92 6.44 12.23 18.30
CA THR A 92 7.22 13.23 17.56
C THR A 92 8.55 12.70 17.02
N ASP A 93 9.14 11.69 17.67
CA ASP A 93 10.37 11.04 17.21
C ASP A 93 10.21 10.33 15.85
N TYR A 94 8.97 10.11 15.40
CA TYR A 94 8.68 9.53 14.08
C TYR A 94 8.63 10.58 12.97
N GLY A 95 8.93 11.85 13.31
CA GLY A 95 8.97 12.97 12.37
C GLY A 95 7.60 13.52 11.97
N ILE A 96 6.54 12.83 12.32
CA ILE A 96 5.15 13.28 12.26
C ILE A 96 4.38 12.63 13.39
N ASP A 97 3.53 13.38 14.08
CA ASP A 97 2.60 12.83 15.07
C ASP A 97 1.22 13.50 14.94
N TYR A 98 0.20 12.74 15.28
CA TYR A 98 -1.18 13.19 15.12
C TYR A 98 -1.57 14.40 15.97
N LYS A 99 -0.87 14.68 17.06
CA LYS A 99 -1.17 15.81 17.96
C LYS A 99 -0.57 17.12 17.45
N GLY A 100 0.70 17.06 17.03
CA GLY A 100 1.52 18.24 16.75
C GLY A 100 1.71 18.59 15.28
N CYS A 101 1.39 17.69 14.32
CA CYS A 101 1.59 17.98 12.92
C CYS A 101 0.72 19.16 12.44
N ALA A 102 1.26 19.95 11.51
CA ALA A 102 0.47 20.93 10.79
C ALA A 102 -0.47 20.23 9.80
N VAL A 103 -1.72 20.68 9.70
CA VAL A 103 -2.67 20.22 8.67
C VAL A 103 -3.17 21.45 7.94
N LEU A 104 -2.83 21.55 6.65
CA LEU A 104 -3.29 22.63 5.77
C LEU A 104 -4.45 22.08 4.92
N VAL A 105 -5.53 22.86 4.84
CA VAL A 105 -6.71 22.49 4.06
C VAL A 105 -6.88 23.50 2.93
N ALA A 106 -6.87 23.02 1.69
CA ALA A 106 -6.99 23.80 0.46
C ALA A 106 -7.95 23.09 -0.52
N TYR A 107 -9.16 22.77 -0.04
CA TYR A 107 -10.22 22.22 -0.90
C TYR A 107 -11.01 23.33 -1.56
N ASP A 108 -11.16 23.22 -2.89
CA ASP A 108 -12.00 24.09 -3.71
C ASP A 108 -13.31 23.37 -4.10
N LYS A 109 -14.23 24.11 -4.69
CA LYS A 109 -15.40 23.53 -5.37
C LYS A 109 -14.99 23.08 -6.76
N GLN A 110 -15.60 21.99 -7.23
CA GLN A 110 -15.41 21.51 -8.60
C GLN A 110 -15.69 22.61 -9.64
N SER A 111 -14.84 22.69 -10.66
CA SER A 111 -15.04 23.60 -11.81
C SER A 111 -16.45 23.47 -12.40
N PRO A 112 -17.17 24.58 -12.65
CA PRO A 112 -18.47 24.53 -13.30
C PRO A 112 -18.43 23.86 -14.69
N ASP A 113 -17.30 23.92 -15.39
CA ASP A 113 -17.13 23.30 -16.71
C ASP A 113 -17.09 21.78 -16.63
N ILE A 114 -16.45 21.24 -15.61
CA ILE A 114 -16.43 19.78 -15.32
C ILE A 114 -17.80 19.33 -14.80
N ALA A 115 -18.43 20.12 -13.92
CA ALA A 115 -19.73 19.82 -13.34
C ALA A 115 -20.84 19.63 -14.39
N GLN A 116 -20.77 20.32 -15.53
CA GLN A 116 -21.75 20.18 -16.64
C GLN A 116 -21.89 18.72 -17.10
N GLY A 117 -20.80 17.95 -17.18
CA GLY A 117 -20.84 16.56 -17.62
C GLY A 117 -21.52 15.63 -16.60
N VAL A 118 -21.44 15.97 -15.32
CA VAL A 118 -22.05 15.21 -14.21
C VAL A 118 -23.54 15.58 -14.08
N ASP A 119 -23.86 16.88 -14.13
CA ASP A 119 -25.20 17.39 -13.91
C ASP A 119 -26.14 17.03 -15.08
N LYS A 120 -25.66 17.07 -16.34
CA LYS A 120 -26.45 16.66 -17.52
C LYS A 120 -26.88 15.20 -17.49
N ALA A 121 -26.04 14.29 -16.98
CA ALA A 121 -26.42 12.89 -16.86
C ALA A 121 -27.58 12.70 -15.88
N HIS A 122 -27.70 13.56 -14.88
CA HIS A 122 -28.81 13.56 -13.91
C HIS A 122 -30.11 14.09 -14.49
N ASP A 123 -30.03 15.14 -15.34
CA ASP A 123 -31.20 15.73 -16.00
C ASP A 123 -31.79 14.79 -17.06
N ASP A 124 -30.99 13.97 -17.73
CA ASP A 124 -31.39 12.98 -18.73
C ASP A 124 -31.92 11.66 -18.10
N GLY A 125 -32.05 11.56 -16.78
CA GLY A 125 -32.53 10.37 -16.06
C GLY A 125 -31.55 9.24 -16.02
N LEU A 126 -30.26 9.52 -16.30
CA LEU A 126 -29.13 8.62 -16.15
C LEU A 126 -28.54 8.74 -14.73
N ASP A 127 -27.79 7.71 -14.30
CA ASP A 127 -27.03 7.78 -13.07
C ASP A 127 -25.94 8.87 -13.15
N GLN A 128 -25.51 9.36 -11.99
CA GLN A 128 -24.45 10.37 -11.88
C GLN A 128 -23.21 9.97 -12.67
N GLY A 129 -22.71 10.86 -13.52
CA GLY A 129 -21.50 10.64 -14.32
C GLY A 129 -20.23 10.72 -13.48
N ALA A 130 -19.13 10.14 -14.01
CA ALA A 130 -17.82 10.13 -13.35
C ALA A 130 -17.10 11.49 -13.37
N GLY A 131 -17.56 12.44 -14.21
CA GLY A 131 -16.97 13.78 -14.33
C GLY A 131 -15.81 13.88 -15.32
N ASP A 132 -15.11 12.80 -15.64
CA ASP A 132 -13.98 12.77 -16.58
C ASP A 132 -13.85 11.39 -17.25
N GLN A 133 -12.83 11.23 -18.08
CA GLN A 133 -12.47 9.95 -18.69
C GLN A 133 -12.14 8.91 -17.61
N GLY A 134 -12.47 7.65 -17.89
CA GLY A 134 -12.10 6.55 -17.04
C GLY A 134 -12.01 5.25 -17.81
N LEU A 135 -11.04 4.43 -17.45
CA LEU A 135 -10.97 3.04 -17.88
C LEU A 135 -10.53 2.17 -16.67
N MET A 136 -10.96 0.92 -16.66
CA MET A 136 -10.68 0.00 -15.58
C MET A 136 -10.01 -1.25 -16.12
N PHE A 137 -9.04 -1.76 -15.36
CA PHE A 137 -8.45 -3.07 -15.59
C PHE A 137 -8.96 -4.05 -14.53
N GLY A 138 -9.42 -5.20 -14.97
CA GLY A 138 -9.78 -6.31 -14.09
C GLY A 138 -8.94 -7.54 -14.42
N TYR A 139 -8.40 -8.20 -13.39
CA TYR A 139 -7.61 -9.41 -13.54
C TYR A 139 -7.88 -10.39 -12.40
N ALA A 140 -7.92 -11.68 -12.72
CA ALA A 140 -8.02 -12.73 -11.73
C ALA A 140 -7.23 -13.96 -12.18
N CYS A 141 -6.65 -14.70 -11.22
CA CYS A 141 -5.97 -15.97 -11.48
C CYS A 141 -6.26 -16.95 -10.32
N ASP A 142 -5.94 -18.22 -10.52
CA ASP A 142 -6.20 -19.31 -9.55
C ASP A 142 -5.00 -19.60 -8.61
N GLU A 143 -4.11 -18.63 -8.44
CA GLU A 143 -2.90 -18.82 -7.62
C GLU A 143 -3.17 -18.71 -6.12
N THR A 144 -4.25 -18.01 -5.74
CA THR A 144 -4.67 -17.81 -4.35
C THR A 144 -6.18 -17.95 -4.20
N PRO A 145 -6.70 -18.24 -2.99
CA PRO A 145 -8.15 -18.27 -2.73
C PRO A 145 -8.86 -16.95 -3.04
N GLU A 146 -8.13 -15.83 -2.94
CA GLU A 146 -8.60 -14.48 -3.24
C GLU A 146 -8.58 -14.16 -4.74
N LEU A 147 -8.18 -15.11 -5.59
CA LEU A 147 -8.02 -14.97 -7.04
C LEU A 147 -6.98 -13.91 -7.45
N MET A 148 -6.03 -13.63 -6.58
CA MET A 148 -4.95 -12.68 -6.78
C MET A 148 -3.63 -13.37 -7.14
N PRO A 149 -2.73 -12.71 -7.91
CA PRO A 149 -1.39 -13.22 -8.16
C PRO A 149 -0.61 -13.44 -6.86
N LEU A 150 0.04 -14.57 -6.73
CA LEU A 150 0.68 -14.99 -5.50
C LEU A 150 1.82 -14.06 -5.01
N PRO A 151 2.68 -13.48 -5.89
CA PRO A 151 3.74 -12.57 -5.42
C PRO A 151 3.22 -11.34 -4.71
N ILE A 152 2.21 -10.65 -5.27
CA ILE A 152 1.61 -9.47 -4.62
C ILE A 152 0.84 -9.86 -3.36
N TYR A 153 0.12 -10.99 -3.38
CA TYR A 153 -0.57 -11.53 -2.22
C TYR A 153 0.38 -11.75 -1.04
N LEU A 154 1.49 -12.45 -1.26
CA LEU A 154 2.48 -12.70 -0.22
C LEU A 154 3.14 -11.40 0.26
N SER A 155 3.41 -10.46 -0.65
CA SER A 155 3.96 -9.16 -0.27
C SER A 155 3.01 -8.39 0.65
N HIS A 156 1.71 -8.40 0.39
CA HIS A 156 0.69 -7.83 1.28
C HIS A 156 0.68 -8.52 2.65
N ARG A 157 0.66 -9.86 2.68
CA ARG A 157 0.63 -10.61 3.96
C ARG A 157 1.86 -10.31 4.84
N LEU A 158 3.02 -10.06 4.24
CA LEU A 158 4.23 -9.70 4.99
C LEU A 158 4.10 -8.35 5.72
N VAL A 159 3.62 -7.31 5.04
CA VAL A 159 3.47 -5.98 5.66
C VAL A 159 2.27 -5.93 6.62
N GLU A 160 1.22 -6.68 6.36
CA GLU A 160 0.12 -6.86 7.32
C GLU A 160 0.60 -7.55 8.60
N ARG A 161 1.41 -8.60 8.46
CA ARG A 161 1.99 -9.30 9.62
C ARG A 161 2.91 -8.38 10.42
N GLN A 162 3.72 -7.56 9.74
CA GLN A 162 4.56 -6.54 10.38
C GLN A 162 3.70 -5.57 11.21
N SER A 163 2.64 -5.02 10.62
CA SER A 163 1.70 -4.11 11.29
C SER A 163 1.01 -4.78 12.48
N GLN A 164 0.58 -6.04 12.33
CA GLN A 164 -0.03 -6.80 13.42
C GLN A 164 0.92 -6.92 14.62
N LEU A 165 2.17 -7.37 14.41
CA LEU A 165 3.14 -7.57 15.49
C LEU A 165 3.60 -6.27 16.14
N ARG A 166 3.54 -5.16 15.40
CA ARG A 166 3.74 -3.82 15.93
C ARG A 166 2.58 -3.40 16.83
N ARG A 167 1.34 -3.56 16.36
CA ARG A 167 0.12 -3.12 17.07
C ARG A 167 -0.16 -3.94 18.32
N ASP A 168 0.13 -5.25 18.31
CA ASP A 168 -0.04 -6.11 19.48
C ASP A 168 1.13 -6.03 20.49
N GLY A 169 2.18 -5.25 20.16
CA GLY A 169 3.33 -5.01 21.03
C GLY A 169 4.33 -6.17 21.15
N ARG A 170 4.16 -7.27 20.37
CA ARG A 170 5.11 -8.41 20.40
C ARG A 170 6.50 -8.01 19.93
N LEU A 171 6.56 -7.16 18.91
CA LEU A 171 7.80 -6.57 18.43
C LEU A 171 7.71 -5.03 18.60
N ASN A 172 7.78 -4.57 19.83
CA ASN A 172 7.57 -3.17 20.25
C ASN A 172 8.58 -2.16 19.67
N TRP A 173 9.65 -2.66 19.09
CA TRP A 173 10.66 -1.87 18.38
C TRP A 173 10.30 -1.60 16.90
N LEU A 174 9.27 -2.26 16.36
CA LEU A 174 8.76 -1.96 15.01
C LEU A 174 8.13 -0.57 14.96
N ARG A 175 8.26 0.08 13.80
CA ARG A 175 7.65 1.38 13.50
C ARG A 175 6.73 1.23 12.29
N PRO A 176 5.85 2.23 12.01
CA PRO A 176 4.78 2.07 11.04
C PRO A 176 5.24 1.80 9.60
N ASP A 177 6.37 2.36 9.17
CA ASP A 177 6.83 2.26 7.79
C ASP A 177 7.54 0.94 7.50
N ALA A 178 7.10 0.24 6.46
CA ALA A 178 7.76 -0.97 5.98
C ALA A 178 7.47 -1.20 4.48
N LYS A 179 8.37 -1.95 3.85
CA LYS A 179 8.27 -2.39 2.45
C LYS A 179 8.60 -3.86 2.37
N SER A 180 7.86 -4.60 1.55
CA SER A 180 8.12 -6.01 1.27
C SER A 180 8.25 -6.24 -0.23
N GLN A 181 8.96 -7.32 -0.58
CA GLN A 181 9.08 -7.78 -1.96
C GLN A 181 9.23 -9.30 -1.94
N VAL A 182 8.51 -9.98 -2.81
CA VAL A 182 8.59 -11.44 -2.96
C VAL A 182 8.86 -11.78 -4.40
N THR A 183 9.90 -12.59 -4.62
CA THR A 183 10.25 -13.16 -5.92
C THR A 183 9.92 -14.65 -5.92
N LEU A 184 9.10 -15.06 -6.87
CA LEU A 184 8.76 -16.47 -7.12
C LEU A 184 9.40 -16.94 -8.43
N ARG A 185 9.80 -18.21 -8.45
CA ARG A 185 10.07 -18.93 -9.67
C ARG A 185 8.77 -19.55 -10.18
N TYR A 186 8.50 -19.34 -11.46
CA TYR A 186 7.41 -19.96 -12.20
C TYR A 186 7.96 -21.05 -13.11
N VAL A 187 7.28 -22.18 -13.14
CA VAL A 187 7.59 -23.32 -14.01
C VAL A 187 6.31 -23.71 -14.77
N ASN A 188 6.38 -23.71 -16.08
CA ASN A 188 5.21 -23.93 -16.94
C ASN A 188 4.03 -23.00 -16.61
N GLY A 189 4.33 -21.72 -16.32
CA GLY A 189 3.34 -20.69 -16.02
C GLY A 189 2.67 -20.79 -14.65
N LYS A 190 3.17 -21.64 -13.74
CA LYS A 190 2.64 -21.80 -12.38
C LYS A 190 3.70 -21.49 -11.33
N PRO A 191 3.32 -20.93 -10.17
CA PRO A 191 4.23 -20.74 -9.05
C PRO A 191 4.85 -22.06 -8.62
N ASP A 192 6.17 -22.14 -8.62
CA ASP A 192 6.92 -23.34 -8.25
C ASP A 192 7.60 -23.22 -6.90
N SER A 193 8.37 -22.16 -6.70
CA SER A 193 9.15 -21.97 -5.48
C SER A 193 9.38 -20.49 -5.17
N ILE A 194 9.63 -20.21 -3.89
CA ILE A 194 10.03 -18.88 -3.43
C ILE A 194 11.55 -18.77 -3.55
N ASP A 195 12.03 -17.77 -4.27
CA ASP A 195 13.45 -17.50 -4.47
C ASP A 195 13.99 -16.48 -3.45
N THR A 196 13.38 -15.30 -3.41
CA THR A 196 13.87 -14.19 -2.57
C THR A 196 12.71 -13.50 -1.86
N VAL A 197 12.93 -13.14 -0.61
CA VAL A 197 12.05 -12.28 0.18
C VAL A 197 12.85 -11.10 0.72
N VAL A 198 12.41 -9.90 0.39
CA VAL A 198 12.93 -8.66 0.93
C VAL A 198 11.91 -8.07 1.89
N LEU A 199 12.36 -7.65 3.07
CA LEU A 199 11.53 -6.88 4.00
C LEU A 199 12.39 -5.80 4.65
N SER A 200 12.04 -4.54 4.36
CA SER A 200 12.63 -3.38 5.01
C SER A 200 11.59 -2.78 5.96
N THR A 201 11.93 -2.69 7.24
CA THR A 201 11.03 -2.15 8.26
C THR A 201 11.72 -1.08 9.09
N GLN A 202 11.03 0.01 9.32
CA GLN A 202 11.42 1.05 10.26
C GLN A 202 11.41 0.47 11.68
N HIS A 203 12.36 0.88 12.50
CA HIS A 203 12.57 0.35 13.84
C HIS A 203 13.12 1.39 14.81
N SER A 204 13.02 1.12 16.12
CA SER A 204 13.67 1.93 17.15
C SER A 204 15.19 1.86 17.05
N ALA A 205 15.86 2.91 17.53
CA ALA A 205 17.32 3.03 17.40
C ALA A 205 18.11 2.03 18.24
N ASP A 206 17.51 1.47 19.26
CA ASP A 206 18.12 0.64 20.29
C ASP A 206 18.16 -0.86 19.96
N ILE A 207 17.41 -1.34 18.95
CA ILE A 207 17.46 -2.73 18.53
C ILE A 207 18.73 -3.03 17.73
N PRO A 208 19.55 -4.05 18.12
CA PRO A 208 20.65 -4.51 17.30
C PRO A 208 20.16 -5.09 15.96
N LEU A 209 20.85 -4.75 14.87
CA LEU A 209 20.45 -5.13 13.52
C LEU A 209 20.36 -6.66 13.30
N GLU A 210 21.25 -7.42 13.91
CA GLU A 210 21.23 -8.88 13.83
C GLU A 210 19.99 -9.47 14.50
N LYS A 211 19.66 -8.99 15.70
CA LYS A 211 18.43 -9.41 16.40
C LYS A 211 17.16 -9.01 15.64
N LEU A 212 17.16 -7.82 15.05
CA LEU A 212 16.07 -7.38 14.18
C LEU A 212 15.89 -8.36 13.01
N ARG A 213 16.97 -8.68 12.30
CA ARG A 213 16.95 -9.59 11.14
C ARG A 213 16.41 -10.97 11.50
N GLU A 214 16.93 -11.54 12.60
CA GLU A 214 16.46 -12.83 13.10
C GLU A 214 14.96 -12.79 13.44
N SER A 215 14.53 -11.79 14.22
CA SER A 215 13.12 -11.65 14.61
C SER A 215 12.19 -11.45 13.41
N VAL A 216 12.59 -10.66 12.42
CA VAL A 216 11.79 -10.46 11.20
C VAL A 216 11.66 -11.76 10.42
N ILE A 217 12.72 -12.53 10.28
CA ILE A 217 12.68 -13.81 9.57
C ILE A 217 11.76 -14.79 10.30
N GLU A 218 11.92 -14.95 11.61
CA GLU A 218 11.20 -15.97 12.38
C GLU A 218 9.74 -15.60 12.66
N GLU A 219 9.45 -14.32 12.97
CA GLU A 219 8.13 -13.90 13.44
C GLU A 219 7.25 -13.30 12.33
N ILE A 220 7.86 -12.76 11.26
CA ILE A 220 7.13 -12.14 10.17
C ILE A 220 7.18 -13.00 8.92
N ILE A 221 8.38 -13.32 8.41
CA ILE A 221 8.52 -13.92 7.08
C ILE A 221 8.10 -15.39 7.09
N LYS A 222 8.73 -16.22 7.89
CA LYS A 222 8.46 -17.68 7.90
C LYS A 222 7.00 -18.05 8.15
N PRO A 223 6.25 -17.38 9.06
CA PRO A 223 4.84 -17.70 9.29
C PRO A 223 3.91 -17.39 8.12
N VAL A 224 4.31 -16.48 7.23
CA VAL A 224 3.53 -16.05 6.05
C VAL A 224 3.77 -16.97 4.86
N LEU A 225 4.98 -17.53 4.71
CA LEU A 225 5.35 -18.28 3.52
C LEU A 225 4.67 -19.65 3.45
N PRO A 226 4.05 -20.01 2.30
CA PRO A 226 3.47 -21.32 2.08
C PRO A 226 4.54 -22.42 2.06
N LYS A 227 4.41 -23.41 2.92
CA LYS A 227 5.42 -24.47 3.11
C LYS A 227 5.69 -25.30 1.83
N ASN A 228 4.70 -25.48 1.01
CA ASN A 228 4.79 -26.23 -0.26
C ASN A 228 5.64 -25.53 -1.33
N LEU A 229 5.91 -24.23 -1.18
CA LEU A 229 6.73 -23.44 -2.09
C LEU A 229 8.16 -23.25 -1.56
N ILE A 230 8.49 -23.76 -0.39
CA ILE A 230 9.85 -23.76 0.17
C ILE A 230 10.55 -25.03 -0.35
N LYS A 231 11.16 -24.95 -1.54
CA LYS A 231 11.83 -26.09 -2.19
C LYS A 231 13.35 -26.05 -2.15
N GLY A 232 13.92 -25.07 -1.47
CA GLY A 232 15.37 -24.85 -1.37
C GLY A 232 15.68 -23.72 -0.42
N ASP A 233 16.90 -23.19 -0.50
CA ASP A 233 17.32 -22.06 0.29
C ASP A 233 16.68 -20.79 -0.23
N ILE A 234 15.90 -20.11 0.60
CA ILE A 234 15.30 -18.80 0.30
C ILE A 234 16.30 -17.71 0.69
N LYS A 235 16.52 -16.76 -0.19
CA LYS A 235 17.32 -15.58 0.11
C LYS A 235 16.50 -14.56 0.90
N TYR A 236 16.78 -14.42 2.19
CA TYR A 236 16.17 -13.40 3.04
C TYR A 236 17.01 -12.13 3.07
N LEU A 237 16.43 -11.00 2.67
CA LEU A 237 17.05 -9.69 2.68
C LEU A 237 16.27 -8.76 3.62
N VAL A 238 16.69 -8.73 4.88
CA VAL A 238 16.05 -7.90 5.91
C VAL A 238 16.89 -6.67 6.17
N ASN A 239 16.30 -5.48 5.97
CA ASN A 239 16.98 -4.19 6.07
C ASN A 239 18.38 -4.26 5.40
N PRO A 240 18.45 -4.55 4.07
CA PRO A 240 19.72 -4.83 3.40
C PRO A 240 20.66 -3.62 3.37
N THR A 241 20.10 -2.40 3.42
CA THR A 241 20.87 -1.15 3.49
C THR A 241 21.34 -0.80 4.90
N GLY A 242 20.96 -1.58 5.91
CA GLY A 242 21.31 -1.36 7.30
C GLY A 242 20.19 -0.77 8.15
N ARG A 243 20.52 0.24 8.96
CA ARG A 243 19.56 0.88 9.88
C ARG A 243 18.47 1.63 9.12
N PHE A 244 17.22 1.45 9.59
CA PHE A 244 16.04 2.16 9.08
C PHE A 244 15.27 2.77 10.27
N VAL A 245 15.86 3.76 10.92
CA VAL A 245 15.28 4.46 12.07
C VAL A 245 14.46 5.66 11.59
N ILE A 246 14.98 6.44 10.65
CA ILE A 246 14.25 7.52 10.00
C ILE A 246 13.43 6.94 8.86
N GLY A 247 12.12 7.08 8.92
CA GLY A 247 11.18 6.55 7.95
C GLY A 247 9.85 7.30 8.01
N GLY A 248 8.82 6.75 7.34
CA GLY A 248 7.54 7.42 7.20
C GLY A 248 7.67 8.78 6.48
N PRO A 249 6.74 9.71 6.70
CA PRO A 249 6.76 11.05 6.08
C PRO A 249 8.01 11.88 6.37
N GLN A 250 8.79 11.53 7.39
CA GLN A 250 10.09 12.14 7.64
C GLN A 250 11.17 11.67 6.67
N GLY A 251 11.11 10.39 6.28
CA GLY A 251 12.10 9.78 5.39
C GLY A 251 11.84 10.09 3.92
N ASP A 252 10.58 10.18 3.54
CA ASP A 252 10.15 10.41 2.16
C ASP A 252 8.78 11.10 2.13
N CYS A 253 8.57 11.98 1.14
CA CYS A 253 7.30 12.65 0.94
C CYS A 253 6.25 11.69 0.40
N GLY A 254 5.09 11.63 1.05
CA GLY A 254 3.94 10.85 0.62
C GLY A 254 2.96 11.66 -0.21
N LEU A 255 2.38 11.01 -1.22
CA LEU A 255 1.35 11.56 -2.08
C LEU A 255 0.30 10.49 -2.39
N THR A 256 -0.96 10.89 -2.51
CA THR A 256 -2.04 10.03 -3.00
C THR A 256 -1.75 9.49 -4.40
N GLY A 257 -2.21 8.28 -4.69
CA GLY A 257 -2.16 7.67 -6.01
C GLY A 257 -0.76 7.29 -6.52
N ARG A 258 0.24 7.15 -5.64
CA ARG A 258 1.61 6.77 -6.03
C ARG A 258 1.96 5.30 -5.79
N LYS A 259 1.01 4.48 -5.38
CA LYS A 259 1.20 3.03 -5.14
C LYS A 259 0.25 2.18 -5.98
N ILE A 260 -0.03 2.63 -7.22
CA ILE A 260 -1.00 2.02 -8.13
C ILE A 260 -0.70 0.55 -8.44
N ILE A 261 0.55 0.12 -8.49
CA ILE A 261 0.93 -1.28 -8.71
C ILE A 261 0.66 -2.13 -7.46
N VAL A 262 0.95 -1.58 -6.27
CA VAL A 262 0.61 -2.20 -4.97
C VAL A 262 -0.90 -2.32 -4.81
N ASP A 263 -1.65 -1.32 -5.26
CA ASP A 263 -3.10 -1.24 -5.14
C ASP A 263 -3.84 -2.12 -6.14
N THR A 264 -3.16 -2.67 -7.12
CA THR A 264 -3.73 -3.50 -8.18
C THR A 264 -3.17 -4.93 -8.16
N TYR A 265 -2.47 -5.35 -9.20
CA TYR A 265 -2.11 -6.76 -9.40
C TYR A 265 -0.59 -7.04 -9.31
N GLY A 266 0.19 -6.10 -8.76
CA GLY A 266 1.63 -6.29 -8.54
C GLY A 266 2.44 -6.45 -9.83
N GLY A 267 1.95 -5.90 -10.95
CA GLY A 267 2.58 -6.00 -12.27
C GLY A 267 2.20 -7.25 -13.06
N ALA A 268 1.37 -8.14 -12.53
CA ALA A 268 0.89 -9.33 -13.25
C ALA A 268 -0.13 -8.98 -14.36
N ALA A 269 -0.77 -7.84 -14.24
CA ALA A 269 -1.70 -7.31 -15.25
C ALA A 269 -1.50 -5.79 -15.41
N PRO A 270 -2.01 -5.19 -16.51
CA PRO A 270 -2.09 -3.74 -16.68
C PRO A 270 -2.85 -3.04 -15.55
N HIS A 271 -2.61 -1.75 -15.44
CA HIS A 271 -3.26 -0.88 -14.46
C HIS A 271 -3.61 0.47 -15.05
#